data_3846f5323dcfb36712235cb552a02af1
#
_entry.id   3846f5323dcfb36712235cb552a02af1
#
_cell.length_a   1.000
_cell.length_b   1.000
_cell.length_c   1.000
_cell.angle_alpha   90.00
_cell.angle_beta   90.00
_cell.angle_gamma   90.00
#
_symmetry.space_group_name_H-M   'P 1'
#
loop_
_entity.id
_entity.type
_entity.pdbx_description
1 polymer ?
#
loop_
_entity_poly.entity_id
_entity_poly.type
_entity_poly.pdbx_seq_one_letter_code
_entity_poly.pdbx_strand_id
1 'polypeptide(L)'
;MEKQKNPSVVVLLSTYNGEKYIGQQLDSIYKQKDIDLRLFVRDDGSTDSTQNILNAEQAKGRLTWYTGDNLKPAHSFWDLLCNAPTSEYYAFADQDDYWMEDKLSAACKQLQEHQEPALYFAQTQLADENLNPLPSVKIQPQLTYGEALIHQFVGGCTMVLNNAMREILASYRPEYLQMHDFWIYDVALAIGAYVYFDPIPRMLYRQHGHNAVGQLNSKRFVWQSRMKRLRKQEHIRLRTAKELWNGYKDLMPQDNKNLTKDVISYRNNLVSKWKVMRDERLKCSIPSITFSTKIAFLLNLF
;
A
#
# COMPACT_ATOMS: atom_id res chain seq x y z
N MET A 1 19.21 -28.06 19.96
CA MET A 1 18.71 -27.18 18.88
C MET A 1 17.92 -26.09 19.57
N GLU A 2 18.41 -24.86 19.58
CA GLU A 2 17.62 -23.71 20.01
C GLU A 2 16.38 -23.63 19.12
N LYS A 3 15.20 -23.54 19.73
CA LYS A 3 13.97 -23.23 18.97
C LYS A 3 14.17 -21.87 18.35
N GLN A 4 14.23 -21.81 17.03
CA GLN A 4 14.25 -20.53 16.30
C GLN A 4 13.05 -19.72 16.77
N LYS A 5 13.30 -18.52 17.29
CA LYS A 5 12.26 -17.63 17.78
C LYS A 5 11.39 -17.20 16.59
N ASN A 6 10.08 -17.30 16.72
CA ASN A 6 9.17 -16.79 15.70
C ASN A 6 9.37 -15.28 15.50
N PRO A 7 9.38 -14.78 14.25
CA PRO A 7 9.49 -13.36 13.97
C PRO A 7 8.29 -12.60 14.54
N SER A 8 8.55 -11.44 15.14
CA SER A 8 7.49 -10.59 15.68
C SER A 8 6.86 -9.73 14.58
N VAL A 9 5.52 -9.75 14.50
CA VAL A 9 4.75 -8.98 13.51
C VAL A 9 3.66 -8.20 14.21
N VAL A 10 3.61 -6.87 13.97
CA VAL A 10 2.46 -6.04 14.30
C VAL A 10 1.57 -5.94 13.07
N VAL A 11 0.34 -6.43 13.18
CA VAL A 11 -0.70 -6.25 12.17
C VAL A 11 -1.43 -4.94 12.45
N LEU A 12 -1.42 -4.03 11.49
CA LEU A 12 -2.05 -2.71 11.51
C LEU A 12 -3.40 -2.83 10.81
N LEU A 13 -4.49 -2.86 11.56
CA LEU A 13 -5.84 -2.99 11.02
C LEU A 13 -6.60 -1.67 11.17
N SER A 14 -7.05 -1.11 10.05
CA SER A 14 -7.96 0.04 10.05
C SER A 14 -9.40 -0.42 9.82
N THR A 15 -10.34 0.08 10.63
CA THR A 15 -11.75 -0.28 10.53
C THR A 15 -12.66 0.95 10.59
N TYR A 16 -13.77 0.90 9.85
CA TYR A 16 -14.87 1.86 9.88
C TYR A 16 -16.17 1.19 9.46
N ASN A 17 -17.14 1.10 10.38
CA ASN A 17 -18.42 0.41 10.17
C ASN A 17 -18.23 -1.00 9.57
N GLY A 18 -17.38 -1.80 10.25
CA GLY A 18 -16.93 -3.11 9.79
C GLY A 18 -17.66 -4.30 10.40
N GLU A 19 -18.74 -4.10 11.17
CA GLU A 19 -19.44 -5.14 11.95
C GLU A 19 -19.73 -6.42 11.16
N LYS A 20 -20.01 -6.26 9.84
CA LYS A 20 -20.39 -7.38 8.98
C LYS A 20 -19.25 -8.37 8.72
N TYR A 21 -18.01 -7.90 8.63
CA TYR A 21 -16.89 -8.71 8.13
C TYR A 21 -15.72 -8.84 9.10
N ILE A 22 -15.55 -7.87 10.03
CA ILE A 22 -14.37 -7.78 10.88
C ILE A 22 -14.14 -9.05 11.71
N GLY A 23 -15.19 -9.75 12.13
CA GLY A 23 -15.07 -11.01 12.88
C GLY A 23 -14.34 -12.09 12.08
N GLN A 24 -14.69 -12.28 10.79
CA GLN A 24 -14.01 -13.25 9.92
C GLN A 24 -12.56 -12.84 9.64
N GLN A 25 -12.31 -11.55 9.46
CA GLN A 25 -10.96 -11.04 9.25
C GLN A 25 -10.08 -11.30 10.48
N LEU A 26 -10.55 -10.97 11.67
CA LEU A 26 -9.85 -11.24 12.93
C LEU A 26 -9.54 -12.73 13.12
N ASP A 27 -10.53 -13.60 12.87
CA ASP A 27 -10.33 -15.06 12.94
C ASP A 27 -9.25 -15.54 11.97
N SER A 28 -9.16 -14.98 10.77
CA SER A 28 -8.13 -15.34 9.78
C SER A 28 -6.73 -14.85 10.20
N ILE A 29 -6.64 -13.68 10.83
CA ILE A 29 -5.39 -13.13 11.36
C ILE A 29 -4.90 -13.99 12.53
N TYR A 30 -5.76 -14.40 13.43
CA TYR A 30 -5.36 -15.25 14.58
C TYR A 30 -4.91 -16.67 14.18
N LYS A 31 -5.21 -17.13 12.97
CA LYS A 31 -4.76 -18.41 12.42
C LYS A 31 -3.38 -18.36 11.79
N GLN A 32 -2.69 -17.22 11.78
CA GLN A 32 -1.35 -17.11 11.22
C GLN A 32 -0.37 -18.02 11.97
N LYS A 33 0.46 -18.76 11.22
CA LYS A 33 1.39 -19.75 11.75
C LYS A 33 2.82 -19.22 11.80
N ASP A 34 3.61 -19.75 12.74
CA ASP A 34 5.05 -19.50 12.89
C ASP A 34 5.41 -18.01 13.07
N ILE A 35 4.53 -17.25 13.75
CA ILE A 35 4.63 -15.79 13.96
C ILE A 35 4.31 -15.48 15.41
N ASP A 36 5.07 -14.56 16.02
CA ASP A 36 4.69 -13.83 17.24
C ASP A 36 3.86 -12.61 16.84
N LEU A 37 2.52 -12.78 16.84
CA LEU A 37 1.56 -11.82 16.30
C LEU A 37 1.04 -10.88 17.38
N ARG A 38 1.07 -9.57 17.09
CA ARG A 38 0.34 -8.54 17.83
C ARG A 38 -0.57 -7.78 16.88
N LEU A 39 -1.84 -7.63 17.25
CA LEU A 39 -2.82 -6.90 16.45
C LEU A 39 -3.06 -5.52 17.06
N PHE A 40 -2.82 -4.49 16.26
CA PHE A 40 -2.99 -3.08 16.62
C PHE A 40 -4.03 -2.45 15.70
N VAL A 41 -5.16 -2.01 16.27
CA VAL A 41 -6.34 -1.61 15.50
C VAL A 41 -6.65 -0.13 15.73
N ARG A 42 -6.98 0.58 14.65
CA ARG A 42 -7.59 1.90 14.70
C ARG A 42 -9.02 1.83 14.17
N ASP A 43 -9.96 2.22 15.01
CA ASP A 43 -11.34 2.46 14.60
C ASP A 43 -11.49 3.92 14.14
N ASP A 44 -11.93 4.11 12.91
CA ASP A 44 -12.03 5.42 12.24
C ASP A 44 -13.36 6.13 12.56
N GLY A 45 -13.88 5.92 13.78
CA GLY A 45 -15.13 6.52 14.28
C GLY A 45 -16.37 5.74 13.87
N SER A 46 -16.38 4.40 14.02
CA SER A 46 -17.53 3.55 13.71
C SER A 46 -18.75 3.89 14.56
N THR A 47 -19.93 3.74 13.95
CA THR A 47 -21.24 3.97 14.58
C THR A 47 -22.10 2.72 14.66
N ASP A 48 -21.62 1.60 14.10
CA ASP A 48 -22.22 0.26 14.18
C ASP A 48 -21.62 -0.54 15.36
N SER A 49 -21.80 -1.87 15.36
CA SER A 49 -21.30 -2.75 16.42
C SER A 49 -19.80 -3.02 16.39
N THR A 50 -19.02 -2.39 15.49
CA THR A 50 -17.57 -2.62 15.34
C THR A 50 -16.83 -2.44 16.66
N GLN A 51 -17.05 -1.34 17.37
CA GLN A 51 -16.37 -1.05 18.64
C GLN A 51 -16.71 -2.09 19.73
N ASN A 52 -17.93 -2.63 19.76
CA ASN A 52 -18.31 -3.70 20.68
C ASN A 52 -17.52 -4.98 20.41
N ILE A 53 -17.30 -5.32 19.14
CA ILE A 53 -16.48 -6.46 18.73
C ILE A 53 -15.02 -6.25 19.17
N LEU A 54 -14.46 -5.07 18.93
CA LEU A 54 -13.08 -4.72 19.32
C LEU A 54 -12.90 -4.78 20.85
N ASN A 55 -13.85 -4.27 21.62
CA ASN A 55 -13.85 -4.35 23.08
C ASN A 55 -13.84 -5.81 23.56
N ALA A 56 -14.68 -6.66 22.97
CA ALA A 56 -14.75 -8.08 23.32
C ALA A 56 -13.42 -8.81 23.02
N GLU A 57 -12.77 -8.50 21.92
CA GLU A 57 -11.47 -9.10 21.57
C GLU A 57 -10.31 -8.55 22.45
N GLN A 58 -10.34 -7.27 22.78
CA GLN A 58 -9.38 -6.68 23.73
C GLN A 58 -9.52 -7.28 25.13
N ALA A 59 -10.73 -7.53 25.61
CA ALA A 59 -10.98 -8.17 26.90
C ALA A 59 -10.41 -9.61 26.96
N LYS A 60 -10.26 -10.29 25.81
CA LYS A 60 -9.59 -11.59 25.68
C LYS A 60 -8.05 -11.46 25.54
N GLY A 61 -7.51 -10.24 25.53
CA GLY A 61 -6.09 -9.97 25.34
C GLY A 61 -5.58 -10.24 23.92
N ARG A 62 -6.46 -10.28 22.92
CA ARG A 62 -6.10 -10.65 21.55
C ARG A 62 -5.65 -9.47 20.67
N LEU A 63 -6.04 -8.25 21.02
CA LEU A 63 -5.66 -7.04 20.32
C LEU A 63 -5.57 -5.84 21.27
N THR A 64 -4.95 -4.78 20.77
CA THR A 64 -5.08 -3.43 21.34
C THR A 64 -5.69 -2.51 20.29
N TRP A 65 -6.57 -1.61 20.71
CA TRP A 65 -7.21 -0.70 19.77
C TRP A 65 -7.45 0.68 20.37
N TYR A 66 -7.63 1.65 19.49
CA TYR A 66 -8.05 3.00 19.82
C TYR A 66 -8.98 3.55 18.75
N THR A 67 -9.73 4.59 19.07
CA THR A 67 -10.63 5.27 18.13
C THR A 67 -10.23 6.73 17.96
N GLY A 68 -10.68 7.33 16.86
CA GLY A 68 -10.51 8.75 16.57
C GLY A 68 -11.47 9.21 15.48
N ASP A 69 -11.34 10.47 15.08
CA ASP A 69 -12.11 11.03 13.97
C ASP A 69 -11.86 10.25 12.69
N ASN A 70 -12.83 10.25 11.77
CA ASN A 70 -12.72 9.57 10.48
C ASN A 70 -11.68 10.24 9.58
N LEU A 71 -10.49 9.67 9.53
CA LEU A 71 -9.36 10.14 8.72
C LEU A 71 -9.38 9.62 7.28
N LYS A 72 -10.30 8.72 6.94
CA LYS A 72 -10.32 7.94 5.70
C LYS A 72 -9.14 6.95 5.61
N PRO A 73 -9.20 5.91 4.75
CA PRO A 73 -8.23 4.81 4.77
C PRO A 73 -6.77 5.26 4.71
N ALA A 74 -6.42 6.19 3.81
CA ALA A 74 -5.05 6.63 3.63
C ALA A 74 -4.40 7.15 4.93
N HIS A 75 -5.08 8.06 5.61
CA HIS A 75 -4.57 8.68 6.83
C HIS A 75 -4.78 7.82 8.07
N SER A 76 -5.81 6.96 8.10
CA SER A 76 -6.04 6.00 9.17
C SER A 76 -4.90 4.98 9.25
N PHE A 77 -4.49 4.40 8.12
CA PHE A 77 -3.33 3.50 8.06
C PHE A 77 -2.00 4.21 8.33
N TRP A 78 -1.87 5.47 7.90
CA TRP A 78 -0.68 6.27 8.21
C TRP A 78 -0.56 6.53 9.72
N ASP A 79 -1.66 6.87 10.36
CA ASP A 79 -1.73 7.07 11.81
C ASP A 79 -1.37 5.77 12.56
N LEU A 80 -1.93 4.62 12.15
CA LEU A 80 -1.55 3.30 12.67
C LEU A 80 -0.05 3.03 12.56
N LEU A 81 0.56 3.27 11.39
CA LEU A 81 1.98 3.04 11.16
C LEU A 81 2.85 3.89 12.08
N CYS A 82 2.50 5.18 12.25
CA CYS A 82 3.25 6.10 13.10
C CYS A 82 3.16 5.75 14.59
N ASN A 83 1.98 5.27 15.04
CA ASN A 83 1.72 4.93 16.44
C ASN A 83 1.97 3.45 16.78
N ALA A 84 2.39 2.64 15.81
CA ALA A 84 2.61 1.21 16.00
C ALA A 84 3.68 0.92 17.06
N PRO A 85 3.46 -0.06 17.94
CA PRO A 85 4.50 -0.54 18.84
C PRO A 85 5.66 -1.15 18.05
N THR A 86 6.88 -1.08 18.61
CA THR A 86 8.08 -1.62 17.95
C THR A 86 7.96 -3.13 17.70
N SER A 87 8.33 -3.56 16.47
CA SER A 87 8.32 -4.93 16.02
C SER A 87 9.37 -5.16 14.95
N GLU A 88 9.68 -6.42 14.62
CA GLU A 88 10.57 -6.75 13.49
C GLU A 88 9.88 -6.45 12.16
N TYR A 89 8.56 -6.73 12.08
CA TYR A 89 7.76 -6.55 10.86
C TYR A 89 6.40 -5.90 11.16
N TYR A 90 5.84 -5.26 10.12
CA TYR A 90 4.53 -4.62 10.13
C TYR A 90 3.74 -5.04 8.91
N ALA A 91 2.50 -5.46 9.10
CA ALA A 91 1.58 -5.86 8.03
C ALA A 91 0.30 -5.01 8.08
N PHE A 92 -0.27 -4.68 6.93
CA PHE A 92 -1.53 -3.93 6.87
C PHE A 92 -2.70 -4.87 6.62
N ALA A 93 -3.82 -4.60 7.27
CA ALA A 93 -5.06 -5.38 7.14
C ALA A 93 -6.27 -4.48 6.94
N ASP A 94 -7.02 -4.71 5.87
CA ASP A 94 -8.37 -4.19 5.73
C ASP A 94 -9.33 -5.02 6.61
N GLN A 95 -10.50 -4.48 6.95
CA GLN A 95 -11.44 -5.10 7.90
C GLN A 95 -12.27 -6.26 7.33
N ASP A 96 -12.22 -6.49 6.01
CA ASP A 96 -13.22 -7.24 5.25
C ASP A 96 -12.64 -8.36 4.36
N ASP A 97 -11.33 -8.63 4.47
CA ASP A 97 -10.64 -9.68 3.74
C ASP A 97 -10.62 -11.03 4.50
N TYR A 98 -9.91 -12.01 3.94
CA TYR A 98 -9.59 -13.27 4.60
C TYR A 98 -8.16 -13.71 4.29
N TRP A 99 -7.32 -13.91 5.32
CA TRP A 99 -5.92 -14.29 5.18
C TRP A 99 -5.70 -15.81 5.21
N MET A 100 -4.85 -16.33 4.33
CA MET A 100 -4.36 -17.69 4.42
C MET A 100 -3.36 -17.81 5.58
N GLU A 101 -3.26 -19.00 6.19
CA GLU A 101 -2.51 -19.20 7.44
C GLU A 101 -1.01 -18.94 7.34
N ASP A 102 -0.45 -18.96 6.12
CA ASP A 102 0.97 -18.78 5.83
C ASP A 102 1.32 -17.38 5.29
N LYS A 103 0.37 -16.45 5.27
CA LYS A 103 0.58 -15.12 4.68
C LYS A 103 1.74 -14.37 5.32
N LEU A 104 1.77 -14.29 6.65
CA LEU A 104 2.80 -13.54 7.37
C LEU A 104 4.13 -14.30 7.39
N SER A 105 4.12 -15.63 7.61
CA SER A 105 5.35 -16.41 7.64
C SER A 105 6.08 -16.40 6.29
N ALA A 106 5.34 -16.45 5.18
CA ALA A 106 5.93 -16.35 3.84
C ALA A 106 6.59 -14.99 3.60
N ALA A 107 5.94 -13.89 4.03
CA ALA A 107 6.49 -12.55 3.92
C ALA A 107 7.73 -12.38 4.79
N CYS A 108 7.68 -12.78 6.06
CA CYS A 108 8.82 -12.70 6.98
C CYS A 108 10.02 -13.51 6.47
N LYS A 109 9.78 -14.73 5.96
CA LYS A 109 10.84 -15.56 5.37
C LYS A 109 11.53 -14.86 4.20
N GLN A 110 10.80 -14.10 3.40
CA GLN A 110 11.37 -13.35 2.27
C GLN A 110 12.18 -12.14 2.72
N LEU A 111 11.80 -11.53 3.86
CA LEU A 111 12.43 -10.31 4.37
C LEU A 111 13.54 -10.56 5.41
N GLN A 112 13.65 -11.75 5.98
CA GLN A 112 14.50 -12.04 7.16
C GLN A 112 16.00 -11.77 6.97
N GLU A 113 16.50 -11.86 5.72
CA GLU A 113 17.91 -11.63 5.40
C GLU A 113 18.23 -10.14 5.12
N HIS A 114 17.19 -9.28 5.10
CA HIS A 114 17.29 -7.87 4.77
C HIS A 114 17.27 -7.01 6.03
N GLN A 115 18.43 -6.46 6.41
CA GLN A 115 18.56 -5.48 7.49
C GLN A 115 18.31 -4.04 6.99
N GLU A 116 18.56 -3.79 5.70
CA GLU A 116 18.19 -2.57 4.99
C GLU A 116 16.66 -2.43 4.88
N PRO A 117 16.13 -1.22 4.56
CA PRO A 117 14.70 -1.03 4.34
C PRO A 117 14.16 -2.01 3.32
N ALA A 118 13.09 -2.75 3.70
CA ALA A 118 12.55 -3.81 2.88
C ALA A 118 11.02 -3.86 2.91
N LEU A 119 10.43 -4.15 1.76
CA LEU A 119 9.00 -4.23 1.52
C LEU A 119 8.65 -5.52 0.75
N TYR A 120 7.71 -6.29 1.28
CA TYR A 120 7.04 -7.39 0.59
C TYR A 120 5.62 -6.98 0.24
N PHE A 121 5.14 -7.38 -0.93
CA PHE A 121 3.72 -7.37 -1.26
C PHE A 121 3.37 -8.55 -2.18
N ALA A 122 2.08 -8.90 -2.28
CA ALA A 122 1.67 -10.10 -3.00
C ALA A 122 0.50 -9.86 -3.96
N GLN A 123 0.32 -10.81 -4.88
CA GLN A 123 -0.88 -10.95 -5.68
C GLN A 123 -2.09 -11.18 -4.75
N THR A 124 -3.24 -10.58 -5.09
CA THR A 124 -4.52 -10.87 -4.43
C THR A 124 -5.30 -11.94 -5.20
N GLN A 125 -6.04 -12.80 -4.48
CA GLN A 125 -7.12 -13.59 -5.06
C GLN A 125 -8.45 -12.88 -4.80
N LEU A 126 -9.13 -12.43 -5.84
CA LEU A 126 -10.46 -11.85 -5.69
C LEU A 126 -11.45 -12.90 -5.22
N ALA A 127 -12.38 -12.50 -4.36
CA ALA A 127 -13.48 -13.35 -3.90
C ALA A 127 -14.79 -12.57 -3.82
N ASP A 128 -15.91 -13.25 -3.89
CA ASP A 128 -17.24 -12.67 -3.64
C ASP A 128 -17.48 -12.40 -2.14
N GLU A 129 -18.66 -11.91 -1.79
CA GLU A 129 -19.03 -11.65 -0.38
C GLU A 129 -18.94 -12.90 0.51
N ASN A 130 -19.12 -14.09 -0.06
CA ASN A 130 -19.08 -15.38 0.63
C ASN A 130 -17.69 -16.05 0.60
N LEU A 131 -16.65 -15.33 0.13
CA LEU A 131 -15.27 -15.82 -0.04
C LEU A 131 -15.10 -16.89 -1.12
N ASN A 132 -16.04 -17.02 -2.07
CA ASN A 132 -15.83 -17.85 -3.24
C ASN A 132 -14.85 -17.16 -4.20
N PRO A 133 -13.79 -17.84 -4.67
CA PRO A 133 -12.82 -17.23 -5.57
C PRO A 133 -13.43 -16.72 -6.88
N LEU A 134 -13.02 -15.51 -7.27
CA LEU A 134 -13.38 -14.88 -8.54
C LEU A 134 -12.16 -14.81 -9.47
N PRO A 135 -12.36 -14.65 -10.79
CA PRO A 135 -11.25 -14.39 -11.71
C PRO A 135 -10.42 -13.18 -11.29
N SER A 136 -9.11 -13.36 -11.15
CA SER A 136 -8.18 -12.30 -10.75
C SER A 136 -7.23 -11.98 -11.89
N VAL A 137 -6.94 -10.69 -12.09
CA VAL A 137 -5.95 -10.24 -13.05
C VAL A 137 -4.56 -10.43 -12.46
N LYS A 138 -3.69 -11.18 -13.15
CA LYS A 138 -2.29 -11.31 -12.75
C LYS A 138 -1.55 -10.01 -13.03
N ILE A 139 -0.87 -9.50 -12.02
CA ILE A 139 0.01 -8.34 -12.16
C ILE A 139 1.45 -8.78 -12.37
N GLN A 140 2.24 -7.96 -13.05
CA GLN A 140 3.66 -8.20 -13.30
C GLN A 140 4.42 -6.87 -13.19
N PRO A 141 4.68 -6.37 -11.97
CA PRO A 141 5.40 -5.13 -11.76
C PRO A 141 6.87 -5.29 -12.14
N GLN A 142 7.47 -4.23 -12.70
CA GLN A 142 8.91 -4.21 -13.00
C GLN A 142 9.75 -3.90 -11.74
N LEU A 143 9.13 -3.45 -10.66
CA LEU A 143 9.76 -3.04 -9.40
C LEU A 143 10.81 -1.94 -9.60
N THR A 144 10.58 -1.03 -10.53
CA THR A 144 11.43 0.13 -10.78
C THR A 144 10.80 1.42 -10.28
N TYR A 145 11.62 2.35 -9.81
CA TYR A 145 11.14 3.65 -9.37
C TYR A 145 10.41 4.42 -10.48
N GLY A 146 10.91 4.32 -11.72
CA GLY A 146 10.26 4.96 -12.86
C GLY A 146 8.86 4.41 -13.16
N GLU A 147 8.64 3.09 -12.99
CA GLU A 147 7.30 2.50 -13.08
C GLU A 147 6.39 3.01 -11.95
N ALA A 148 6.88 3.05 -10.71
CA ALA A 148 6.12 3.54 -9.55
C ALA A 148 5.63 4.98 -9.74
N LEU A 149 6.47 5.87 -10.28
CA LEU A 149 6.08 7.25 -10.58
C LEU A 149 4.87 7.37 -11.52
N ILE A 150 4.61 6.36 -12.35
CA ILE A 150 3.52 6.39 -13.34
C ILE A 150 2.39 5.41 -13.02
N HIS A 151 2.67 4.32 -12.31
CA HIS A 151 1.67 3.32 -11.92
C HIS A 151 2.13 2.48 -10.74
N GLN A 152 1.22 2.20 -9.82
CA GLN A 152 1.44 1.29 -8.70
C GLN A 152 0.62 0.01 -8.90
N PHE A 153 1.28 -1.15 -8.65
CA PHE A 153 0.68 -2.49 -8.72
C PHE A 153 0.45 -3.09 -7.34
N VAL A 154 0.25 -2.30 -6.33
CA VAL A 154 0.24 -2.72 -4.95
C VAL A 154 -1.16 -2.61 -4.34
N GLY A 155 -1.46 -3.49 -3.39
CA GLY A 155 -2.62 -3.41 -2.51
C GLY A 155 -2.16 -3.46 -1.06
N GLY A 156 -2.56 -2.49 -0.25
CA GLY A 156 -2.12 -2.30 1.12
C GLY A 156 -2.27 -3.56 1.97
N CYS A 157 -3.41 -4.24 1.86
CA CYS A 157 -3.72 -5.48 2.58
C CYS A 157 -2.75 -6.65 2.29
N THR A 158 -1.89 -6.54 1.26
CA THR A 158 -0.87 -7.55 0.95
C THR A 158 0.51 -7.21 1.51
N MET A 159 0.72 -5.96 1.95
CA MET A 159 2.03 -5.45 2.34
C MET A 159 2.52 -5.97 3.68
N VAL A 160 3.84 -6.27 3.71
CA VAL A 160 4.62 -6.46 4.93
C VAL A 160 5.93 -5.71 4.77
N LEU A 161 6.34 -4.96 5.78
CA LEU A 161 7.59 -4.21 5.79
C LEU A 161 8.40 -4.49 7.05
N ASN A 162 9.72 -4.35 6.98
CA ASN A 162 10.57 -4.48 8.16
C ASN A 162 10.66 -3.16 8.96
N ASN A 163 11.24 -3.21 10.16
CA ASN A 163 11.34 -2.04 11.03
C ASN A 163 12.17 -0.91 10.39
N ALA A 164 13.22 -1.23 9.65
CA ALA A 164 14.04 -0.20 8.99
C ALA A 164 13.21 0.61 7.98
N MET A 165 12.33 -0.04 7.22
CA MET A 165 11.41 0.65 6.31
C MET A 165 10.38 1.49 7.07
N ARG A 166 9.82 0.95 8.16
CA ARG A 166 8.86 1.69 9.02
C ARG A 166 9.46 2.97 9.58
N GLU A 167 10.70 2.93 10.07
CA GLU A 167 11.37 4.11 10.63
C GLU A 167 11.59 5.21 9.59
N ILE A 168 11.99 4.83 8.37
CA ILE A 168 12.09 5.79 7.26
C ILE A 168 10.74 6.42 6.94
N LEU A 169 9.68 5.62 6.83
CA LEU A 169 8.35 6.15 6.58
C LEU A 169 7.90 7.11 7.68
N ALA A 170 8.07 6.76 8.94
CA ALA A 170 7.66 7.57 10.07
C ALA A 170 8.49 8.86 10.26
N SER A 171 9.67 8.97 9.63
CA SER A 171 10.53 10.15 9.73
C SER A 171 10.01 11.38 8.96
N TYR A 172 9.05 11.20 8.04
CA TYR A 172 8.48 12.28 7.25
C TYR A 172 6.96 12.12 7.13
N ARG A 173 6.21 13.16 7.45
CA ARG A 173 4.75 13.21 7.29
C ARG A 173 4.40 13.95 6.00
N PRO A 174 3.89 13.25 4.96
CA PRO A 174 3.52 13.90 3.70
C PRO A 174 2.33 14.84 3.90
N GLU A 175 2.36 16.02 3.26
CA GLU A 175 1.21 16.94 3.20
C GLU A 175 0.14 16.41 2.25
N TYR A 176 0.56 15.63 1.24
CA TYR A 176 -0.31 14.97 0.29
C TYR A 176 -0.14 13.46 0.33
N LEU A 177 -1.18 12.77 0.75
CA LEU A 177 -1.24 11.30 0.81
C LEU A 177 -2.48 10.82 0.06
N GLN A 178 -2.29 10.24 -1.13
CA GLN A 178 -3.40 9.71 -1.92
C GLN A 178 -3.94 8.42 -1.30
N MET A 179 -3.05 7.44 -1.11
CA MET A 179 -3.27 6.16 -0.46
C MET A 179 -1.97 5.76 0.25
N HIS A 180 -2.08 5.13 1.41
CA HIS A 180 -0.93 4.72 2.21
C HIS A 180 -0.04 3.70 1.49
N ASP A 181 -0.64 2.72 0.81
CA ASP A 181 0.05 1.66 0.10
C ASP A 181 0.82 2.19 -1.12
N PHE A 182 0.23 3.09 -1.91
CA PHE A 182 0.91 3.75 -3.00
C PHE A 182 2.11 4.54 -2.51
N TRP A 183 1.94 5.28 -1.40
CA TRP A 183 3.01 6.05 -0.79
C TRP A 183 4.16 5.17 -0.31
N ILE A 184 3.86 4.10 0.44
CA ILE A 184 4.87 3.15 0.94
C ILE A 184 5.66 2.54 -0.21
N TYR A 185 4.97 2.12 -1.28
CA TYR A 185 5.58 1.55 -2.48
C TYR A 185 6.48 2.56 -3.21
N ASP A 186 5.97 3.79 -3.39
CA ASP A 186 6.70 4.86 -4.05
C ASP A 186 7.96 5.25 -3.26
N VAL A 187 7.89 5.36 -1.92
CA VAL A 187 9.04 5.63 -1.06
C VAL A 187 10.05 4.50 -1.11
N ALA A 188 9.61 3.23 -0.99
CA ALA A 188 10.51 2.08 -1.01
C ALA A 188 11.36 2.05 -2.30
N LEU A 189 10.73 2.22 -3.45
CA LEU A 189 11.45 2.24 -4.74
C LEU A 189 12.27 3.52 -4.93
N ALA A 190 11.79 4.67 -4.42
CA ALA A 190 12.52 5.94 -4.52
C ALA A 190 13.86 5.90 -3.78
N ILE A 191 13.92 5.31 -2.59
CA ILE A 191 15.15 5.20 -1.79
C ILE A 191 16.01 3.99 -2.16
N GLY A 192 15.55 3.12 -3.09
CA GLY A 192 16.26 1.90 -3.47
C GLY A 192 16.19 0.79 -2.42
N ALA A 193 15.12 0.74 -1.64
CA ALA A 193 14.86 -0.35 -0.68
C ALA A 193 14.72 -1.71 -1.40
N TYR A 194 14.93 -2.79 -0.66
CA TYR A 194 14.57 -4.12 -1.16
C TYR A 194 13.05 -4.24 -1.30
N VAL A 195 12.56 -4.54 -2.50
CA VAL A 195 11.13 -4.71 -2.78
C VAL A 195 10.89 -6.05 -3.43
N TYR A 196 10.05 -6.88 -2.82
CA TYR A 196 9.71 -8.20 -3.34
C TYR A 196 8.22 -8.33 -3.65
N PHE A 197 7.91 -8.82 -4.84
CA PHE A 197 6.55 -9.19 -5.26
C PHE A 197 6.37 -10.70 -5.25
N ASP A 198 5.42 -11.19 -4.45
CA ASP A 198 5.01 -12.60 -4.44
C ASP A 198 3.84 -12.82 -5.42
N PRO A 199 4.03 -13.61 -6.50
CA PRO A 199 2.95 -13.92 -7.44
C PRO A 199 1.92 -14.91 -6.88
N ILE A 200 2.17 -15.49 -5.69
CA ILE A 200 1.26 -16.44 -5.04
C ILE A 200 0.28 -15.66 -4.16
N PRO A 201 -1.04 -15.70 -4.43
CA PRO A 201 -2.02 -15.09 -3.54
C PRO A 201 -2.04 -15.79 -2.18
N ARG A 202 -1.97 -15.00 -1.10
CA ARG A 202 -2.04 -15.52 0.28
C ARG A 202 -3.20 -14.91 1.07
N MET A 203 -4.17 -14.39 0.34
CA MET A 203 -5.40 -13.84 0.91
C MET A 203 -6.51 -13.85 -0.14
N LEU A 204 -7.74 -13.86 0.35
CA LEU A 204 -8.94 -13.60 -0.43
C LEU A 204 -9.32 -12.14 -0.25
N TYR A 205 -9.28 -11.37 -1.34
CA TYR A 205 -9.69 -9.97 -1.37
C TYR A 205 -11.19 -9.91 -1.67
N ARG A 206 -11.99 -9.62 -0.64
CA ARG A 206 -13.45 -9.65 -0.74
C ARG A 206 -13.96 -8.47 -1.58
N GLN A 207 -14.86 -8.77 -2.51
CA GLN A 207 -15.54 -7.77 -3.35
C GLN A 207 -16.98 -7.58 -2.86
N HIS A 208 -17.32 -6.35 -2.45
CA HIS A 208 -18.66 -5.93 -2.07
C HIS A 208 -18.88 -4.45 -2.44
N GLY A 209 -20.14 -3.98 -2.34
CA GLY A 209 -20.51 -2.65 -2.82
C GLY A 209 -19.85 -1.46 -2.10
N HIS A 210 -19.17 -1.69 -0.98
CA HIS A 210 -18.52 -0.65 -0.14
C HIS A 210 -16.99 -0.67 -0.20
N ASN A 211 -16.36 -1.48 -1.08
CA ASN A 211 -14.89 -1.45 -1.20
C ASN A 211 -14.40 -0.07 -1.63
N ALA A 212 -13.34 0.42 -0.97
CA ALA A 212 -12.68 1.68 -1.32
C ALA A 212 -12.12 1.65 -2.76
N VAL A 213 -11.62 0.49 -3.20
CA VAL A 213 -11.14 0.22 -4.55
C VAL A 213 -11.72 -1.11 -5.04
N GLY A 214 -12.80 -1.06 -5.85
CA GLY A 214 -13.35 -2.24 -6.49
C GLY A 214 -12.58 -2.61 -7.76
N GLN A 215 -12.07 -3.85 -7.86
CA GLN A 215 -11.36 -4.31 -9.07
C GLN A 215 -12.32 -4.70 -10.22
N LEU A 216 -13.61 -4.86 -9.96
CA LEU A 216 -14.63 -5.20 -10.97
C LEU A 216 -15.23 -3.98 -11.69
N ASN A 217 -14.62 -2.81 -11.57
CA ASN A 217 -15.13 -1.59 -12.21
C ASN A 217 -15.12 -1.70 -13.73
N SER A 218 -16.25 -1.40 -14.36
CA SER A 218 -16.39 -1.41 -15.82
C SER A 218 -15.40 -0.44 -16.49
N LYS A 219 -14.96 -0.75 -17.73
CA LYS A 219 -14.07 0.14 -18.52
C LYS A 219 -14.64 1.57 -18.61
N ARG A 220 -15.97 1.71 -18.67
CA ARG A 220 -16.67 3.01 -18.71
C ARG A 220 -16.51 3.79 -17.40
N PHE A 221 -16.60 3.14 -16.24
CA PHE A 221 -16.38 3.76 -14.93
C PHE A 221 -14.93 4.22 -14.77
N VAL A 222 -13.96 3.39 -15.14
CA VAL A 222 -12.54 3.75 -15.13
C VAL A 222 -12.26 4.95 -16.02
N TRP A 223 -12.85 5.00 -17.23
CA TRP A 223 -12.70 6.12 -18.15
C TRP A 223 -13.33 7.40 -17.59
N GLN A 224 -14.56 7.33 -17.04
CA GLN A 224 -15.23 8.47 -16.40
C GLN A 224 -14.43 9.03 -15.23
N SER A 225 -13.89 8.16 -14.39
CA SER A 225 -13.05 8.53 -13.25
C SER A 225 -11.75 9.22 -13.69
N ARG A 226 -11.13 8.74 -14.79
CA ARG A 226 -9.96 9.38 -15.40
C ARG A 226 -10.30 10.77 -15.94
N MET A 227 -11.40 10.91 -16.67
CA MET A 227 -11.86 12.20 -17.21
C MET A 227 -12.19 13.21 -16.10
N LYS A 228 -12.82 12.74 -15.02
CA LYS A 228 -13.11 13.60 -13.84
C LYS A 228 -11.82 14.11 -13.20
N ARG A 229 -10.79 13.27 -13.04
CA ARG A 229 -9.47 13.67 -12.50
C ARG A 229 -8.74 14.66 -13.41
N LEU A 230 -8.76 14.40 -14.73
CA LEU A 230 -8.18 15.31 -15.73
C LEU A 230 -8.84 16.68 -15.69
N ARG A 231 -10.18 16.74 -15.59
CA ARG A 231 -10.92 18.01 -15.47
C ARG A 231 -10.59 18.79 -14.20
N LYS A 232 -10.31 18.11 -13.10
CA LYS A 232 -9.93 18.74 -11.83
C LYS A 232 -8.46 19.18 -11.76
N GLN A 233 -7.64 18.82 -12.75
CA GLN A 233 -6.20 19.11 -12.79
C GLN A 233 -5.48 18.73 -11.47
N GLU A 234 -5.81 17.58 -10.91
CA GLU A 234 -5.35 17.19 -9.57
C GLU A 234 -3.83 16.95 -9.51
N HIS A 235 -3.16 16.73 -10.65
CA HIS A 235 -1.70 16.52 -10.76
C HIS A 235 -1.14 15.57 -9.69
N ILE A 236 -1.86 14.50 -9.43
CA ILE A 236 -1.60 13.56 -8.33
C ILE A 236 -0.16 13.08 -8.35
N ARG A 237 0.33 12.66 -9.53
CA ARG A 237 1.69 12.11 -9.70
C ARG A 237 2.76 13.14 -9.44
N LEU A 238 2.58 14.37 -9.95
CA LEU A 238 3.50 15.47 -9.71
C LEU A 238 3.53 15.86 -8.22
N ARG A 239 2.39 15.86 -7.55
CA ARG A 239 2.32 16.11 -6.10
C ARG A 239 3.07 15.04 -5.32
N THR A 240 2.83 13.76 -5.64
CA THR A 240 3.56 12.64 -5.02
C THR A 240 5.07 12.77 -5.26
N ALA A 241 5.52 13.10 -6.48
CA ALA A 241 6.96 13.29 -6.77
C ALA A 241 7.57 14.44 -5.95
N LYS A 242 6.82 15.53 -5.70
CA LYS A 242 7.25 16.64 -4.83
C LYS A 242 7.36 16.20 -3.37
N GLU A 243 6.39 15.45 -2.86
CA GLU A 243 6.45 14.89 -1.50
C GLU A 243 7.65 13.94 -1.33
N LEU A 244 7.90 13.05 -2.29
CA LEU A 244 9.07 12.18 -2.30
C LEU A 244 10.38 12.98 -2.27
N TRP A 245 10.46 14.06 -3.05
CA TRP A 245 11.61 14.95 -3.04
C TRP A 245 11.80 15.63 -1.69
N ASN A 246 10.73 16.16 -1.10
CA ASN A 246 10.80 16.88 0.17
C ASN A 246 11.22 15.96 1.32
N GLY A 247 10.64 14.75 1.38
CA GLY A 247 10.89 13.82 2.48
C GLY A 247 12.16 12.99 2.34
N TYR A 248 12.54 12.58 1.11
CA TYR A 248 13.48 11.49 0.94
C TYR A 248 14.61 11.73 -0.07
N LYS A 249 14.75 12.93 -0.65
CA LYS A 249 15.79 13.22 -1.65
C LYS A 249 17.21 12.83 -1.22
N ASP A 250 17.50 12.92 0.08
CA ASP A 250 18.85 12.65 0.59
C ASP A 250 19.12 11.14 0.80
N LEU A 251 18.07 10.33 0.81
CA LEU A 251 18.12 8.88 0.85
C LEU A 251 18.05 8.24 -0.56
N MET A 252 17.68 9.01 -1.59
CA MET A 252 17.55 8.47 -2.95
C MET A 252 18.91 8.20 -3.58
N PRO A 253 19.08 7.05 -4.29
CA PRO A 253 20.16 6.86 -5.25
C PRO A 253 20.18 8.00 -6.28
N GLN A 254 21.38 8.35 -6.80
CA GLN A 254 21.56 9.51 -7.67
C GLN A 254 20.65 9.47 -8.92
N ASP A 255 20.45 8.29 -9.52
CA ASP A 255 19.58 8.13 -10.69
C ASP A 255 18.11 8.41 -10.38
N ASN A 256 17.60 7.96 -9.22
CA ASN A 256 16.23 8.24 -8.76
C ASN A 256 16.08 9.72 -8.43
N LYS A 257 17.09 10.30 -7.77
CA LYS A 257 17.13 11.74 -7.45
C LYS A 257 17.05 12.60 -8.72
N ASN A 258 17.82 12.25 -9.74
CA ASN A 258 17.80 12.92 -11.03
C ASN A 258 16.42 12.79 -11.72
N LEU A 259 15.86 11.57 -11.73
CA LEU A 259 14.54 11.33 -12.32
C LEU A 259 13.44 12.12 -11.62
N THR A 260 13.44 12.14 -10.28
CA THR A 260 12.47 12.93 -9.49
C THR A 260 12.57 14.41 -9.84
N LYS A 261 13.79 14.96 -9.89
CA LYS A 261 14.03 16.36 -10.25
C LYS A 261 13.52 16.68 -11.67
N ASP A 262 13.78 15.80 -12.63
CA ASP A 262 13.29 15.97 -14.00
C ASP A 262 11.76 15.96 -14.06
N VAL A 263 11.11 15.03 -13.35
CA VAL A 263 9.64 14.95 -13.25
C VAL A 263 9.06 16.21 -12.58
N ILE A 264 9.64 16.70 -11.50
CA ILE A 264 9.13 17.92 -10.82
C ILE A 264 9.25 19.14 -11.71
N SER A 265 10.34 19.24 -12.51
CA SER A 265 10.65 20.43 -13.33
C SER A 265 10.12 20.36 -14.77
N TYR A 266 9.40 19.30 -15.15
CA TYR A 266 9.00 19.08 -16.56
C TYR A 266 8.19 20.23 -17.19
N ARG A 267 7.51 21.04 -16.38
CA ARG A 267 6.71 22.19 -16.83
C ARG A 267 7.50 23.47 -17.07
N ASN A 268 8.74 23.53 -16.64
CA ASN A 268 9.54 24.77 -16.69
C ASN A 268 9.76 25.25 -18.12
N ASN A 269 9.98 24.33 -19.06
CA ASN A 269 10.18 24.63 -20.47
C ASN A 269 9.97 23.39 -21.36
N LEU A 270 9.98 23.59 -22.69
CA LEU A 270 9.80 22.52 -23.65
C LEU A 270 10.90 21.45 -23.61
N VAL A 271 12.15 21.84 -23.33
CA VAL A 271 13.29 20.92 -23.26
C VAL A 271 13.10 19.93 -22.08
N SER A 272 12.75 20.47 -20.90
CA SER A 272 12.45 19.64 -19.71
C SER A 272 11.29 18.67 -19.97
N LYS A 273 10.23 19.13 -20.65
CA LYS A 273 9.11 18.30 -21.05
C LYS A 273 9.52 17.16 -21.99
N TRP A 274 10.29 17.47 -23.05
CA TRP A 274 10.79 16.46 -23.97
C TRP A 274 11.73 15.47 -23.30
N LYS A 275 12.52 15.91 -22.30
CA LYS A 275 13.41 15.04 -21.52
C LYS A 275 12.61 13.93 -20.83
N VAL A 276 11.58 14.26 -20.03
CA VAL A 276 10.77 13.25 -19.31
C VAL A 276 9.95 12.38 -20.28
N MET A 277 9.46 12.93 -21.39
CA MET A 277 8.70 12.15 -22.37
C MET A 277 9.54 11.07 -23.08
N ARG A 278 10.87 11.27 -23.19
CA ARG A 278 11.83 10.34 -23.80
C ARG A 278 12.56 9.48 -22.78
N ASP A 279 12.36 9.73 -21.49
CA ASP A 279 13.05 8.97 -20.45
C ASP A 279 12.58 7.52 -20.45
N GLU A 280 13.51 6.61 -20.77
CA GLU A 280 13.27 5.17 -20.86
C GLU A 280 12.94 4.52 -19.52
N ARG A 281 13.26 5.19 -18.40
CA ARG A 281 12.92 4.73 -17.04
C ARG A 281 11.42 4.88 -16.75
N LEU A 282 10.73 5.85 -17.38
CA LEU A 282 9.29 6.11 -17.21
C LEU A 282 8.46 5.17 -18.10
N LYS A 283 8.62 3.86 -17.87
CA LYS A 283 7.89 2.79 -18.54
C LYS A 283 7.13 1.93 -17.53
N CYS A 284 5.99 1.39 -17.96
CA CYS A 284 5.19 0.45 -17.22
C CYS A 284 5.10 -0.86 -17.99
N SER A 285 5.01 -1.98 -17.28
CA SER A 285 4.73 -3.30 -17.84
C SER A 285 3.46 -3.34 -18.71
N ILE A 286 2.55 -2.37 -18.50
CA ILE A 286 1.33 -2.17 -19.31
C ILE A 286 1.59 -1.03 -20.31
N PRO A 287 1.76 -1.30 -21.62
CA PRO A 287 2.14 -0.29 -22.63
C PRO A 287 1.17 0.90 -22.74
N SER A 288 -0.13 0.66 -22.55
CA SER A 288 -1.14 1.73 -22.59
C SER A 288 -0.98 2.76 -21.47
N ILE A 289 -0.41 2.37 -20.32
CA ILE A 289 -0.11 3.29 -19.22
C ILE A 289 1.07 4.17 -19.59
N THR A 290 2.14 3.59 -20.13
CA THR A 290 3.30 4.34 -20.64
C THR A 290 2.87 5.38 -21.68
N PHE A 291 2.03 4.98 -22.64
CA PHE A 291 1.52 5.88 -23.66
C PHE A 291 0.68 7.01 -23.09
N SER A 292 -0.29 6.70 -22.21
CA SER A 292 -1.14 7.72 -21.55
C SER A 292 -0.34 8.68 -20.68
N THR A 293 0.74 8.22 -20.06
CA THR A 293 1.66 9.07 -19.28
C THR A 293 2.39 10.08 -20.18
N LYS A 294 2.89 9.65 -21.33
CA LYS A 294 3.53 10.56 -22.29
C LYS A 294 2.55 11.66 -22.76
N ILE A 295 1.28 11.30 -23.02
CA ILE A 295 0.25 12.28 -23.32
C ILE A 295 -0.01 13.21 -22.14
N ALA A 296 -0.04 12.69 -20.90
CA ALA A 296 -0.24 13.51 -19.71
C ALA A 296 0.90 14.54 -19.54
N PHE A 297 2.15 14.17 -19.78
CA PHE A 297 3.27 15.13 -19.80
C PHE A 297 3.11 16.19 -20.91
N LEU A 298 2.75 15.75 -22.12
CA LEU A 298 2.53 16.68 -23.25
C LEU A 298 1.48 17.74 -22.92
N LEU A 299 0.36 17.32 -22.33
CA LEU A 299 -0.78 18.17 -22.00
C LEU A 299 -0.69 18.86 -20.62
N ASN A 300 0.42 18.74 -19.88
CA ASN A 300 0.60 19.24 -18.51
C ASN A 300 -0.41 18.67 -17.49
N LEU A 301 -0.82 17.42 -17.64
CA LEU A 301 -1.83 16.75 -16.80
C LEU A 301 -1.23 15.71 -15.83
N PHE A 302 0.09 15.52 -15.84
CA PHE A 302 0.81 14.59 -14.96
C PHE A 302 0.85 15.05 -13.50
#